data_f0d38d7a427e30803e3534865da9392e
#
_entry.id   f0d38d7a427e30803e3534865da9392e
#
_cell.length_a   1.000
_cell.length_b   1.000
_cell.length_c   1.000
_cell.angle_alpha   90.00
_cell.angle_beta   90.00
_cell.angle_gamma   90.00
#
_symmetry.space_group_name_H-M   'P 1'
#
loop_
_entity.id
_entity.type
_entity.pdbx_description
1 polymer ?
#
loop_
_entity_poly.entity_id
_entity_poly.type
_entity_poly.pdbx_seq_one_letter_code
_entity_poly.pdbx_strand_id
1 'polypeptide(L)'
;MTDGTDLATEPGAGLLREARIDLDAFAENLRLLIANYGEIALDARADAHGHSLALIVPVAMQLGVQGYVSSGRSALPPADKLHIVSAAAYGVDPRTETTPVMTVVGEVVSVKPAPQGSGVSYGYSYRTERDTSLSLVGLGYADGIPRLASNVASVWVAGEVHPLVGRVAMDQFVVDSGDADVVVGAEAVVFGNGEAGHPTAISWAKQTKRSPLELTAAIGPRVRRVAIGGDRG
;
A
#
# COMPACT_ATOMS: atom_id res chain seq x y z
N MET A 1 -12.32 13.10 -49.59
CA MET A 1 -12.12 14.07 -48.50
C MET A 1 -12.88 13.53 -47.31
N THR A 2 -12.26 12.77 -46.48
CA THR A 2 -12.82 12.24 -45.23
C THR A 2 -12.03 12.89 -44.12
N ASP A 3 -12.75 13.75 -43.42
CA ASP A 3 -12.28 14.53 -42.28
C ASP A 3 -11.96 13.55 -41.14
N GLY A 4 -10.68 13.38 -40.84
CA GLY A 4 -10.21 12.60 -39.71
C GLY A 4 -10.33 13.45 -38.45
N THR A 5 -11.43 13.32 -37.74
CA THR A 5 -11.58 13.88 -36.40
C THR A 5 -10.58 13.24 -35.47
N ASP A 6 -9.51 13.97 -35.22
CA ASP A 6 -8.50 13.68 -34.21
C ASP A 6 -9.18 13.70 -32.82
N LEU A 7 -9.50 12.52 -32.32
CA LEU A 7 -9.92 12.35 -30.93
C LEU A 7 -8.68 12.48 -30.04
N ALA A 8 -8.19 13.72 -29.90
CA ALA A 8 -7.36 14.08 -28.78
C ALA A 8 -8.20 13.91 -27.51
N THR A 9 -8.19 12.71 -26.95
CA THR A 9 -8.63 12.49 -25.58
C THR A 9 -7.77 13.39 -24.69
N GLU A 10 -8.43 14.38 -24.10
CA GLU A 10 -7.94 15.04 -22.88
C GLU A 10 -7.36 13.92 -22.00
N PRO A 11 -6.20 14.12 -21.34
CA PRO A 11 -5.72 13.16 -20.37
C PRO A 11 -6.72 13.14 -19.22
N GLY A 12 -7.73 12.29 -19.35
CA GLY A 12 -8.68 12.01 -18.29
C GLY A 12 -7.88 11.61 -17.05
N ALA A 13 -8.25 12.11 -15.89
CA ALA A 13 -7.66 11.75 -14.62
C ALA A 13 -7.52 10.23 -14.62
N GLY A 14 -6.27 9.75 -14.65
CA GLY A 14 -5.99 8.31 -14.69
C GLY A 14 -6.57 7.67 -13.44
N LEU A 15 -6.89 6.39 -13.52
CA LEU A 15 -7.42 5.61 -12.42
C LEU A 15 -6.59 5.84 -11.14
N LEU A 16 -7.25 6.11 -10.01
CA LEU A 16 -6.58 6.34 -8.74
C LEU A 16 -5.81 5.08 -8.31
N ARG A 17 -4.49 5.18 -8.29
CA ARG A 17 -3.54 4.17 -7.80
C ARG A 17 -2.44 4.88 -7.06
N GLU A 18 -2.51 4.92 -5.74
CA GLU A 18 -1.59 5.69 -4.91
C GLU A 18 -1.01 4.85 -3.77
N ALA A 19 0.27 5.10 -3.49
CA ALA A 19 0.90 4.78 -2.23
C ALA A 19 1.20 6.12 -1.54
N ARG A 20 0.38 6.47 -0.57
CA ARG A 20 0.52 7.67 0.26
C ARG A 20 1.59 7.39 1.30
N ILE A 21 2.64 8.21 1.32
CA ILE A 21 3.79 8.09 2.20
C ILE A 21 3.71 9.19 3.26
N ASP A 22 3.42 8.80 4.49
CA ASP A 22 3.28 9.69 5.63
C ASP A 22 4.67 10.03 6.19
N LEU A 23 5.16 11.24 5.85
CA LEU A 23 6.46 11.71 6.26
C LEU A 23 6.51 12.12 7.73
N ASP A 24 5.39 12.52 8.33
CA ASP A 24 5.30 12.81 9.76
C ASP A 24 5.39 11.52 10.57
N ALA A 25 4.63 10.48 10.21
CA ALA A 25 4.73 9.15 10.82
C ALA A 25 6.15 8.58 10.69
N PHE A 26 6.78 8.72 9.51
CA PHE A 26 8.16 8.29 9.32
C PHE A 26 9.14 9.04 10.24
N ALA A 27 9.00 10.36 10.35
CA ALA A 27 9.83 11.18 11.20
C ALA A 27 9.67 10.80 12.69
N GLU A 28 8.45 10.54 13.14
CA GLU A 28 8.17 10.11 14.53
C GLU A 28 8.77 8.72 14.81
N ASN A 29 8.63 7.78 13.89
CA ASN A 29 9.27 6.47 14.00
C ASN A 29 10.80 6.60 14.14
N LEU A 30 11.44 7.46 13.33
CA LEU A 30 12.88 7.67 13.43
C LEU A 30 13.29 8.31 14.75
N ARG A 31 12.53 9.30 15.26
CA ARG A 31 12.81 9.90 16.58
C ARG A 31 12.75 8.89 17.71
N LEU A 32 11.76 8.00 17.68
CA LEU A 32 11.63 6.89 18.63
C LEU A 32 12.84 5.96 18.55
N LEU A 33 13.26 5.60 17.34
CA LEU A 33 14.39 4.67 17.12
C LEU A 33 15.71 5.31 17.51
N ILE A 34 15.93 6.60 17.24
CA ILE A 34 17.11 7.35 17.68
C ILE A 34 17.15 7.44 19.22
N ALA A 35 16.02 7.68 19.87
CA ALA A 35 15.94 7.71 21.33
C ALA A 35 16.29 6.36 21.97
N ASN A 36 15.92 5.25 21.33
CA ASN A 36 16.16 3.89 21.84
C ASN A 36 17.56 3.36 21.55
N TYR A 37 18.13 3.68 20.38
CA TYR A 37 19.36 3.06 19.88
C TYR A 37 20.55 4.01 19.75
N GLY A 38 20.32 5.34 19.84
CA GLY A 38 21.34 6.35 19.62
C GLY A 38 21.62 6.55 18.14
N GLU A 39 22.85 6.25 17.70
CA GLU A 39 23.23 6.39 16.28
C GLU A 39 22.62 5.31 15.42
N ILE A 40 21.80 5.69 14.46
CA ILE A 40 21.13 4.78 13.52
C ILE A 40 21.50 5.06 12.07
N ALA A 41 21.44 4.02 11.25
CA ALA A 41 21.41 4.09 9.80
C ALA A 41 20.14 3.45 9.26
N LEU A 42 19.67 3.91 8.11
CA LEU A 42 18.45 3.43 7.50
C LEU A 42 18.72 2.31 6.49
N ASP A 43 18.00 1.20 6.57
CA ASP A 43 17.88 0.27 5.46
C ASP A 43 16.89 0.84 4.43
N ALA A 44 17.41 1.35 3.34
CA ALA A 44 16.66 1.98 2.27
C ALA A 44 16.77 1.21 0.94
N ARG A 45 17.06 -0.10 1.01
CA ARG A 45 17.08 -0.97 -0.17
C ARG A 45 15.72 -1.06 -0.83
N ALA A 46 15.67 -1.51 -2.08
CA ALA A 46 14.44 -1.63 -2.86
C ALA A 46 13.59 -0.34 -2.87
N ASP A 47 14.25 0.81 -3.18
CA ASP A 47 13.62 2.14 -3.19
C ASP A 47 12.95 2.49 -1.84
N ALA A 48 13.70 2.34 -0.74
CA ALA A 48 13.22 2.47 0.63
C ALA A 48 12.05 1.51 0.91
N HIS A 49 12.20 0.24 0.52
CA HIS A 49 11.15 -0.78 0.59
C HIS A 49 9.82 -0.32 -0.02
N GLY A 50 9.91 0.36 -1.18
CA GLY A 50 8.76 0.87 -1.93
C GLY A 50 8.25 2.24 -1.49
N HIS A 51 8.85 2.87 -0.46
CA HIS A 51 8.41 4.17 0.06
C HIS A 51 9.00 5.38 -0.70
N SER A 52 9.82 5.15 -1.73
CA SER A 52 10.58 6.15 -2.49
C SER A 52 11.77 6.73 -1.73
N LEU A 53 12.99 6.42 -2.21
CA LEU A 53 14.23 7.01 -1.68
C LEU A 53 14.20 8.55 -1.71
N ALA A 54 13.60 9.11 -2.75
CA ALA A 54 13.53 10.56 -2.94
C ALA A 54 12.68 11.25 -1.84
N LEU A 55 11.67 10.57 -1.29
CA LEU A 55 10.84 11.08 -0.22
C LEU A 55 11.46 10.83 1.17
N ILE A 56 11.98 9.63 1.38
CA ILE A 56 12.40 9.13 2.69
C ILE A 56 13.77 9.66 3.12
N VAL A 57 14.77 9.63 2.23
CA VAL A 57 16.15 9.96 2.60
C VAL A 57 16.32 11.41 3.08
N PRO A 58 15.73 12.44 2.45
CA PRO A 58 15.84 13.80 2.96
C PRO A 58 15.35 13.94 4.40
N VAL A 59 14.21 13.34 4.74
CA VAL A 59 13.66 13.38 6.11
C VAL A 59 14.59 12.68 7.09
N ALA A 60 15.11 11.51 6.74
CA ALA A 60 16.04 10.76 7.58
C ALA A 60 17.32 11.58 7.87
N MET A 61 17.90 12.18 6.86
CA MET A 61 19.13 12.99 7.01
C MET A 61 18.89 14.25 7.84
N GLN A 62 17.74 14.93 7.69
CA GLN A 62 17.38 16.10 8.52
C GLN A 62 17.24 15.75 10.00
N LEU A 63 16.83 14.52 10.33
CA LEU A 63 16.71 14.03 11.69
C LEU A 63 18.02 13.48 12.29
N GLY A 64 19.14 13.55 11.56
CA GLY A 64 20.45 13.13 12.04
C GLY A 64 20.71 11.63 11.91
N VAL A 65 19.97 10.92 11.05
CA VAL A 65 20.33 9.54 10.67
C VAL A 65 21.70 9.55 10.02
N GLN A 66 22.62 8.71 10.49
CA GLN A 66 24.04 8.77 10.14
C GLN A 66 24.36 8.32 8.69
N GLY A 67 23.42 7.66 8.04
CA GLY A 67 23.57 7.19 6.67
C GLY A 67 22.49 6.18 6.30
N TYR A 68 22.60 5.62 5.10
CA TYR A 68 21.65 4.62 4.63
C TYR A 68 22.30 3.55 3.75
N VAL A 69 21.68 2.39 3.71
CA VAL A 69 22.03 1.30 2.78
C VAL A 69 21.01 1.29 1.67
N SER A 70 21.43 1.48 0.42
CA SER A 70 20.57 1.31 -0.77
C SER A 70 21.04 0.13 -1.63
N SER A 71 20.22 -0.27 -2.60
CA SER A 71 20.60 -1.32 -3.56
C SER A 71 21.82 -0.87 -4.39
N GLY A 72 22.98 -1.45 -4.12
CA GLY A 72 24.25 -1.18 -4.82
C GLY A 72 25.14 -0.10 -4.23
N ARG A 73 24.74 0.63 -3.20
CA ARG A 73 25.60 1.59 -2.49
C ARG A 73 25.30 1.60 -1.00
N SER A 74 26.34 1.65 -0.19
CA SER A 74 26.26 1.90 1.24
C SER A 74 26.94 3.24 1.51
N ALA A 75 26.22 4.20 2.05
CA ALA A 75 26.73 5.46 2.54
C ALA A 75 26.70 5.44 4.07
N LEU A 76 27.51 4.56 4.66
CA LEU A 76 27.64 4.43 6.09
C LEU A 76 28.97 5.03 6.55
N PRO A 77 28.99 5.79 7.64
CA PRO A 77 30.24 6.20 8.28
C PRO A 77 30.90 4.97 8.94
N PRO A 78 32.22 4.97 9.15
CA PRO A 78 32.85 4.01 9.99
C PRO A 78 32.42 4.26 11.45
N ALA A 79 31.56 3.38 11.99
CA ALA A 79 31.08 3.50 13.37
C ALA A 79 30.95 2.12 14.00
N ASP A 80 31.54 1.96 15.19
CA ASP A 80 31.55 0.69 15.93
C ASP A 80 30.19 0.32 16.54
N LYS A 81 29.19 1.24 16.53
CA LYS A 81 27.88 1.08 17.20
C LYS A 81 26.70 1.58 16.39
N LEU A 82 26.77 1.48 15.08
CA LEU A 82 25.70 1.94 14.21
C LEU A 82 24.60 0.88 14.10
N HIS A 83 23.36 1.22 14.54
CA HIS A 83 22.22 0.34 14.41
C HIS A 83 21.53 0.56 13.05
N ILE A 84 21.46 -0.50 12.23
CA ILE A 84 20.69 -0.43 10.97
C ILE A 84 19.23 -0.72 11.28
N VAL A 85 18.37 0.28 11.08
CA VAL A 85 16.91 0.17 11.26
C VAL A 85 16.23 -0.10 9.92
N SER A 86 15.25 -0.98 9.91
CA SER A 86 14.53 -1.39 8.71
C SER A 86 13.01 -1.35 8.97
N ALA A 87 12.34 -2.48 9.15
CA ALA A 87 10.89 -2.61 9.28
C ALA A 87 10.26 -1.62 10.29
N ALA A 88 10.93 -1.37 11.43
CA ALA A 88 10.48 -0.43 12.45
C ALA A 88 10.43 1.02 11.94
N ALA A 89 11.39 1.45 11.13
CA ALA A 89 11.40 2.80 10.56
C ALA A 89 10.17 3.04 9.65
N TYR A 90 9.70 2.00 8.98
CA TYR A 90 8.55 2.06 8.08
C TYR A 90 7.20 1.70 8.75
N GLY A 91 7.20 1.48 10.08
CA GLY A 91 6.00 1.14 10.83
C GLY A 91 5.41 -0.23 10.51
N VAL A 92 6.25 -1.19 10.12
CA VAL A 92 5.81 -2.54 9.71
C VAL A 92 6.49 -3.67 10.49
N ASP A 93 7.16 -3.36 11.61
CA ASP A 93 7.67 -4.35 12.54
C ASP A 93 6.64 -4.60 13.66
N PRO A 94 6.06 -5.80 13.77
CA PRO A 94 5.05 -6.10 14.78
C PRO A 94 5.57 -6.10 16.23
N ARG A 95 6.87 -5.92 16.44
CA ARG A 95 7.53 -5.90 17.75
C ARG A 95 7.76 -4.48 18.27
N THR A 96 7.43 -3.45 17.49
CA THR A 96 7.65 -2.04 17.80
C THR A 96 6.34 -1.26 17.74
N GLU A 97 6.25 -0.20 18.55
CA GLU A 97 5.10 0.72 18.58
C GLU A 97 5.30 1.84 17.55
N THR A 98 5.60 1.49 16.30
CA THR A 98 5.82 2.43 15.21
C THR A 98 4.60 2.49 14.29
N THR A 99 4.33 3.68 13.76
CA THR A 99 3.16 3.95 12.92
C THR A 99 3.43 3.59 11.46
N PRO A 100 2.49 2.88 10.77
CA PRO A 100 2.63 2.58 9.34
C PRO A 100 2.82 3.86 8.50
N VAL A 101 3.85 3.85 7.67
CA VAL A 101 4.24 4.99 6.83
C VAL A 101 3.53 4.96 5.46
N MET A 102 3.21 3.77 4.95
CA MET A 102 2.58 3.63 3.64
C MET A 102 1.10 3.27 3.75
N THR A 103 0.26 4.00 3.02
CA THR A 103 -1.15 3.64 2.75
C THR A 103 -1.33 3.42 1.26
N VAL A 104 -1.75 2.22 0.85
CA VAL A 104 -2.02 1.87 -0.55
C VAL A 104 -3.49 2.00 -0.86
N VAL A 105 -3.81 2.85 -1.84
CA VAL A 105 -5.18 3.21 -2.22
C VAL A 105 -5.41 2.91 -3.70
N GLY A 106 -6.56 2.34 -3.98
CA GLY A 106 -7.10 2.18 -5.33
C GLY A 106 -8.50 2.73 -5.43
N GLU A 107 -9.03 2.77 -6.64
CA GLU A 107 -10.37 3.25 -6.95
C GLU A 107 -11.34 2.09 -7.18
N VAL A 108 -12.56 2.21 -6.67
CA VAL A 108 -13.67 1.34 -7.04
C VAL A 108 -14.14 1.72 -8.44
N VAL A 109 -13.93 0.85 -9.40
CA VAL A 109 -14.23 1.10 -10.82
C VAL A 109 -15.59 0.56 -11.27
N SER A 110 -16.19 -0.33 -10.49
CA SER A 110 -17.54 -0.87 -10.77
C SER A 110 -18.13 -1.44 -9.49
N VAL A 111 -19.43 -1.29 -9.33
CA VAL A 111 -20.23 -1.93 -8.28
C VAL A 111 -21.40 -2.65 -8.95
N LYS A 112 -21.64 -3.91 -8.60
CA LYS A 112 -22.71 -4.72 -9.18
C LYS A 112 -23.40 -5.59 -8.13
N PRO A 113 -24.72 -5.67 -8.13
CA PRO A 113 -25.44 -6.66 -7.35
C PRO A 113 -25.08 -8.07 -7.84
N ALA A 114 -24.98 -9.01 -6.92
CA ALA A 114 -24.67 -10.39 -7.19
C ALA A 114 -25.60 -11.31 -6.36
N PRO A 115 -26.53 -12.05 -7.00
CA PRO A 115 -27.36 -13.03 -6.30
C PRO A 115 -26.53 -14.13 -5.64
N GLN A 116 -27.08 -14.76 -4.61
CA GLN A 116 -26.52 -15.94 -3.97
C GLN A 116 -26.09 -16.99 -5.01
N GLY A 117 -24.91 -17.60 -4.82
CA GLY A 117 -24.33 -18.61 -5.71
C GLY A 117 -23.57 -18.05 -6.91
N SER A 118 -23.52 -16.71 -7.10
CA SER A 118 -22.77 -16.06 -8.18
C SER A 118 -21.28 -16.40 -8.09
N GLY A 119 -20.69 -16.88 -9.18
CA GLY A 119 -19.26 -17.11 -9.27
C GLY A 119 -18.48 -15.81 -9.44
N VAL A 120 -17.39 -15.63 -8.66
CA VAL A 120 -16.60 -14.41 -8.66
C VAL A 120 -15.23 -14.63 -9.27
N SER A 121 -14.82 -13.69 -10.15
CA SER A 121 -13.50 -13.66 -10.77
C SER A 121 -13.18 -14.92 -11.60
N TYR A 122 -11.96 -15.01 -12.10
CA TYR A 122 -11.54 -16.10 -12.98
C TYR A 122 -11.44 -17.44 -12.23
N GLY A 123 -12.09 -18.47 -12.77
CA GLY A 123 -12.08 -19.83 -12.22
C GLY A 123 -13.03 -20.04 -11.06
N TYR A 124 -13.89 -19.06 -10.73
CA TYR A 124 -14.97 -19.17 -9.74
C TYR A 124 -14.54 -19.81 -8.41
N SER A 125 -13.34 -19.41 -7.93
CA SER A 125 -12.79 -19.88 -6.64
C SER A 125 -13.55 -19.37 -5.42
N TYR A 126 -14.46 -18.42 -5.63
CA TYR A 126 -15.43 -17.91 -4.66
C TYR A 126 -16.83 -17.91 -5.28
N ARG A 127 -17.82 -18.17 -4.47
CA ARG A 127 -19.24 -17.97 -4.82
C ARG A 127 -19.91 -17.23 -3.69
N THR A 128 -20.78 -16.28 -4.03
CA THR A 128 -21.53 -15.49 -3.06
C THR A 128 -22.40 -16.39 -2.18
N GLU A 129 -22.31 -16.21 -0.85
CA GLU A 129 -23.07 -17.01 0.13
C GLU A 129 -24.52 -16.51 0.31
N ARG A 130 -24.75 -15.25 -0.07
CA ARG A 130 -26.06 -14.55 -0.04
C ARG A 130 -26.13 -13.57 -1.20
N ASP A 131 -27.27 -12.92 -1.38
CA ASP A 131 -27.37 -11.73 -2.23
C ASP A 131 -26.47 -10.65 -1.64
N THR A 132 -25.64 -10.02 -2.46
CA THR A 132 -24.61 -9.07 -2.05
C THR A 132 -24.29 -8.06 -3.16
N SER A 133 -23.47 -7.08 -2.86
CA SER A 133 -22.83 -6.20 -3.84
C SER A 133 -21.36 -6.54 -3.98
N LEU A 134 -20.89 -6.63 -5.24
CA LEU A 134 -19.49 -6.84 -5.55
C LEU A 134 -18.88 -5.55 -6.10
N SER A 135 -17.82 -5.08 -5.43
CA SER A 135 -17.07 -3.88 -5.80
C SER A 135 -15.76 -4.28 -6.49
N LEU A 136 -15.53 -3.78 -7.69
CA LEU A 136 -14.31 -4.02 -8.47
C LEU A 136 -13.32 -2.90 -8.20
N VAL A 137 -12.14 -3.21 -7.70
CA VAL A 137 -11.07 -2.26 -7.39
C VAL A 137 -10.00 -2.31 -8.48
N GLY A 138 -9.58 -1.15 -8.97
CA GLY A 138 -8.65 -0.97 -10.08
C GLY A 138 -7.17 -1.18 -9.70
N LEU A 139 -6.86 -2.16 -8.87
CA LEU A 139 -5.51 -2.61 -8.49
C LEU A 139 -5.39 -4.11 -8.68
N GLY A 140 -4.26 -4.58 -9.18
CA GLY A 140 -4.02 -6.00 -9.39
C GLY A 140 -2.56 -6.43 -9.17
N TYR A 141 -2.21 -7.63 -9.63
CA TYR A 141 -0.85 -8.11 -9.41
C TYR A 141 0.22 -7.33 -10.20
N ALA A 142 -0.15 -6.64 -11.29
CA ALA A 142 0.76 -5.74 -12.01
C ALA A 142 1.06 -4.45 -11.23
N ASP A 143 0.27 -4.15 -10.19
CA ASP A 143 0.45 -3.03 -9.29
C ASP A 143 1.20 -3.42 -8.01
N GLY A 144 1.43 -4.73 -7.80
CA GLY A 144 2.10 -5.28 -6.62
C GLY A 144 1.15 -5.99 -5.63
N ILE A 145 -0.15 -6.11 -5.94
CA ILE A 145 -1.08 -6.86 -5.11
C ILE A 145 -0.83 -8.36 -5.27
N PRO A 146 -0.42 -9.07 -4.22
CA PRO A 146 -0.03 -10.48 -4.37
C PRO A 146 -1.25 -11.36 -4.71
N ARG A 147 -1.09 -12.29 -5.64
CA ARG A 147 -2.15 -13.26 -5.97
C ARG A 147 -2.54 -14.13 -4.77
N LEU A 148 -1.66 -14.28 -3.79
CA LEU A 148 -1.94 -14.97 -2.53
C LEU A 148 -2.97 -14.24 -1.64
N ALA A 149 -3.30 -12.98 -1.95
CA ALA A 149 -4.38 -12.26 -1.28
C ALA A 149 -5.78 -12.78 -1.65
N SER A 150 -5.88 -13.55 -2.73
CA SER A 150 -7.13 -14.12 -3.24
C SER A 150 -7.87 -14.92 -2.16
N ASN A 151 -9.11 -14.53 -1.83
CA ASN A 151 -9.99 -15.13 -0.83
C ASN A 151 -9.47 -15.16 0.61
N VAL A 152 -8.39 -14.43 0.94
CA VAL A 152 -7.83 -14.44 2.29
C VAL A 152 -7.59 -13.04 2.86
N ALA A 153 -7.39 -12.05 2.01
CA ALA A 153 -7.14 -10.68 2.44
C ALA A 153 -8.43 -9.88 2.57
N SER A 154 -8.33 -8.71 3.18
CA SER A 154 -9.43 -7.76 3.32
C SER A 154 -8.98 -6.36 2.95
N VAL A 155 -9.95 -5.52 2.56
CA VAL A 155 -9.76 -4.16 2.05
C VAL A 155 -10.77 -3.25 2.74
N TRP A 156 -10.37 -2.05 3.07
CA TRP A 156 -11.28 -1.04 3.63
C TRP A 156 -11.92 -0.23 2.49
N VAL A 157 -13.25 -0.14 2.49
CA VAL A 157 -14.04 0.66 1.54
C VAL A 157 -15.27 1.20 2.28
N ALA A 158 -15.69 2.42 1.99
CA ALA A 158 -16.92 3.02 2.53
C ALA A 158 -17.05 2.95 4.07
N GLY A 159 -15.94 3.11 4.81
CA GLY A 159 -15.96 3.12 6.27
C GLY A 159 -15.76 1.76 6.94
N GLU A 160 -15.75 0.67 6.19
CA GLU A 160 -15.72 -0.70 6.73
C GLU A 160 -14.67 -1.58 6.03
N VAL A 161 -14.28 -2.67 6.71
CA VAL A 161 -13.37 -3.69 6.17
C VAL A 161 -14.17 -4.82 5.55
N HIS A 162 -13.92 -5.09 4.28
CA HIS A 162 -14.61 -6.10 3.47
C HIS A 162 -13.64 -7.18 2.96
N PRO A 163 -14.09 -8.42 2.74
CA PRO A 163 -13.24 -9.48 2.20
C PRO A 163 -12.92 -9.26 0.72
N LEU A 164 -11.67 -9.48 0.34
CA LEU A 164 -11.26 -9.66 -1.03
C LEU A 164 -11.65 -11.07 -1.49
N VAL A 165 -12.49 -11.16 -2.53
CA VAL A 165 -13.09 -12.40 -2.99
C VAL A 165 -12.73 -12.72 -4.44
N GLY A 166 -12.58 -14.01 -4.72
CA GLY A 166 -12.11 -14.48 -6.01
C GLY A 166 -10.61 -14.25 -6.23
N ARG A 167 -10.14 -14.51 -7.42
CA ARG A 167 -8.70 -14.39 -7.76
C ARG A 167 -8.32 -12.95 -8.09
N VAL A 168 -7.20 -12.49 -7.56
CA VAL A 168 -6.55 -11.25 -7.99
C VAL A 168 -6.13 -11.38 -9.44
N ALA A 169 -6.62 -10.48 -10.30
CA ALA A 169 -6.28 -10.39 -11.72
C ALA A 169 -5.08 -9.42 -11.93
N MET A 170 -4.71 -9.21 -13.19
CA MET A 170 -3.58 -8.34 -13.54
C MET A 170 -3.77 -6.91 -13.05
N ASP A 171 -4.94 -6.34 -13.30
CA ASP A 171 -5.22 -4.91 -13.12
C ASP A 171 -6.31 -4.63 -12.08
N GLN A 172 -6.89 -5.69 -11.48
CA GLN A 172 -8.07 -5.54 -10.61
C GLN A 172 -8.29 -6.73 -9.68
N PHE A 173 -9.02 -6.49 -8.60
CA PHE A 173 -9.58 -7.51 -7.73
C PHE A 173 -11.02 -7.16 -7.31
N VAL A 174 -11.74 -8.12 -6.76
CA VAL A 174 -13.13 -7.96 -6.32
C VAL A 174 -13.20 -7.97 -4.80
N VAL A 175 -14.05 -7.11 -4.26
CA VAL A 175 -14.41 -7.04 -2.84
C VAL A 175 -15.89 -7.40 -2.71
N ASP A 176 -16.24 -8.26 -1.78
CA ASP A 176 -17.64 -8.49 -1.40
C ASP A 176 -18.02 -7.40 -0.38
N SER A 177 -18.69 -6.37 -0.87
CA SER A 177 -19.05 -5.20 -0.07
C SER A 177 -20.40 -5.34 0.64
N GLY A 178 -21.07 -6.49 0.49
CA GLY A 178 -22.32 -6.75 1.20
C GLY A 178 -23.41 -5.75 0.88
N ASP A 179 -23.96 -5.16 1.93
CA ASP A 179 -24.99 -4.13 1.87
C ASP A 179 -24.42 -2.70 2.03
N ALA A 180 -23.09 -2.55 2.06
CA ALA A 180 -22.45 -1.24 2.19
C ALA A 180 -22.73 -0.36 0.96
N ASP A 181 -22.96 0.94 1.21
CA ASP A 181 -23.23 1.94 0.17
C ASP A 181 -21.90 2.35 -0.52
N VAL A 182 -21.35 1.44 -1.31
CA VAL A 182 -20.14 1.66 -2.09
C VAL A 182 -20.51 2.24 -3.44
N VAL A 183 -19.87 3.35 -3.82
CA VAL A 183 -20.06 4.00 -5.11
C VAL A 183 -18.83 3.88 -6.00
N VAL A 184 -19.02 3.94 -7.30
CA VAL A 184 -17.91 4.04 -8.27
C VAL A 184 -17.15 5.34 -8.02
N GLY A 185 -15.83 5.28 -8.02
CA GLY A 185 -14.94 6.39 -7.65
C GLY A 185 -14.57 6.41 -6.17
N ALA A 186 -15.19 5.58 -5.32
CA ALA A 186 -14.80 5.47 -3.90
C ALA A 186 -13.36 4.95 -3.75
N GLU A 187 -12.67 5.43 -2.72
CA GLU A 187 -11.35 4.91 -2.34
C GLU A 187 -11.47 3.53 -1.70
N ALA A 188 -10.59 2.63 -2.11
CA ALA A 188 -10.37 1.32 -1.51
C ALA A 188 -8.97 1.27 -0.93
N VAL A 189 -8.84 1.15 0.41
CA VAL A 189 -7.54 1.06 1.08
C VAL A 189 -7.16 -0.40 1.24
N VAL A 190 -6.09 -0.80 0.57
CA VAL A 190 -5.55 -2.17 0.60
C VAL A 190 -4.90 -2.46 1.94
N PHE A 191 -3.99 -1.60 2.35
CA PHE A 191 -3.41 -1.54 3.69
C PHE A 191 -2.93 -0.12 4.01
N GLY A 192 -2.88 0.22 5.29
CA GLY A 192 -2.52 1.55 5.75
C GLY A 192 -2.44 1.62 7.28
N ASN A 193 -2.87 2.74 7.85
CA ASN A 193 -2.88 2.96 9.28
C ASN A 193 -4.05 2.22 9.96
N GLY A 194 -3.72 1.29 10.88
CA GLY A 194 -4.72 0.53 11.65
C GLY A 194 -5.57 1.39 12.59
N GLU A 195 -5.07 2.51 13.08
CA GLU A 195 -5.84 3.44 13.92
C GLU A 195 -6.98 4.13 13.14
N ALA A 196 -6.82 4.26 11.83
CA ALA A 196 -7.87 4.73 10.93
C ALA A 196 -8.86 3.62 10.50
N GLY A 197 -8.76 2.42 11.09
CA GLY A 197 -9.59 1.26 10.75
C GLY A 197 -9.12 0.49 9.52
N HIS A 198 -8.00 0.86 8.91
CA HIS A 198 -7.50 0.18 7.73
C HIS A 198 -6.88 -1.18 8.07
N PRO A 199 -6.94 -2.19 7.18
CA PRO A 199 -6.04 -3.33 7.24
C PRO A 199 -4.59 -2.83 7.23
N THR A 200 -3.70 -3.51 7.97
CA THR A 200 -2.28 -3.11 7.99
C THR A 200 -1.44 -4.01 7.09
N ALA A 201 -0.27 -3.55 6.65
CA ALA A 201 0.69 -4.40 5.94
C ALA A 201 1.08 -5.62 6.78
N ILE A 202 1.08 -5.51 8.13
CA ILE A 202 1.32 -6.63 9.05
C ILE A 202 0.19 -7.66 8.98
N SER A 203 -1.09 -7.23 8.97
CA SER A 203 -2.24 -8.14 8.85
C SER A 203 -2.25 -8.83 7.48
N TRP A 204 -1.98 -8.11 6.41
CA TRP A 204 -1.83 -8.66 5.06
C TRP A 204 -0.69 -9.67 4.96
N ALA A 205 0.45 -9.39 5.61
CA ALA A 205 1.58 -10.30 5.66
C ALA A 205 1.20 -11.66 6.29
N LYS A 206 0.45 -11.63 7.39
CA LYS A 206 -0.06 -12.85 8.04
C LYS A 206 -1.01 -13.63 7.12
N GLN A 207 -1.95 -12.93 6.47
CA GLN A 207 -2.95 -13.53 5.58
C GLN A 207 -2.31 -14.13 4.32
N THR A 208 -1.32 -13.45 3.74
CA THR A 208 -0.67 -13.86 2.49
C THR A 208 0.60 -14.70 2.70
N LYS A 209 1.01 -14.94 3.95
CA LYS A 209 2.25 -15.65 4.34
C LYS A 209 3.51 -15.01 3.73
N ARG A 210 3.56 -13.67 3.76
CA ARG A 210 4.67 -12.86 3.25
C ARG A 210 5.25 -12.00 4.38
N SER A 211 6.38 -11.34 4.10
CA SER A 211 6.91 -10.30 4.99
C SER A 211 6.17 -8.97 4.74
N PRO A 212 5.91 -8.14 5.77
CA PRO A 212 5.36 -6.81 5.56
C PRO A 212 6.22 -5.93 4.63
N LEU A 213 7.55 -5.99 4.76
CA LEU A 213 8.48 -5.28 3.86
C LEU A 213 8.42 -5.80 2.41
N GLU A 214 8.15 -7.09 2.21
CA GLU A 214 7.94 -7.65 0.88
C GLU A 214 6.69 -7.05 0.23
N LEU A 215 5.61 -6.88 0.99
CA LEU A 215 4.37 -6.28 0.48
C LEU A 215 4.56 -4.83 0.07
N THR A 216 5.22 -4.02 0.90
CA THR A 216 5.46 -2.61 0.58
C THR A 216 6.44 -2.45 -0.59
N ALA A 217 7.52 -3.24 -0.62
CA ALA A 217 8.51 -3.22 -1.70
C ALA A 217 7.96 -3.73 -3.04
N ALA A 218 6.93 -4.58 -3.03
CA ALA A 218 6.29 -5.11 -4.23
C ALA A 218 5.39 -4.08 -4.94
N ILE A 219 4.98 -3.00 -4.26
CA ILE A 219 4.15 -1.95 -4.88
C ILE A 219 4.90 -1.34 -6.06
N GLY A 220 4.38 -1.59 -7.26
CA GLY A 220 5.03 -1.29 -8.52
C GLY A 220 4.99 0.19 -8.94
N PRO A 221 5.67 0.55 -10.03
CA PRO A 221 5.76 1.94 -10.50
C PRO A 221 4.44 2.47 -11.09
N ARG A 222 3.46 1.62 -11.37
CA ARG A 222 2.11 2.02 -11.79
C ARG A 222 1.31 2.68 -10.65
N VAL A 223 1.73 2.46 -9.40
CA VAL A 223 1.15 3.08 -8.22
C VAL A 223 1.97 4.32 -7.87
N ARG A 224 1.38 5.49 -7.95
CA ARG A 224 2.05 6.77 -7.72
C ARG A 224 2.38 6.93 -6.24
N ARG A 225 3.64 7.31 -5.92
CA ARG A 225 4.02 7.70 -4.54
C ARG A 225 3.64 9.15 -4.32
N VAL A 226 2.88 9.39 -3.26
CA VAL A 226 2.40 10.72 -2.88
C VAL A 226 2.81 10.98 -1.44
N ALA A 227 3.62 12.02 -1.22
CA ALA A 227 3.94 12.44 0.14
C ALA A 227 2.72 13.06 0.82
N ILE A 228 2.49 12.72 2.07
CA ILE A 228 1.54 13.38 2.96
C ILE A 228 2.28 13.81 4.23
N GLY A 229 1.93 14.95 4.79
CA GLY A 229 2.70 15.56 5.89
C GLY A 229 4.04 16.14 5.43
N GLY A 230 4.93 16.38 6.38
CA GLY A 230 6.29 16.88 6.09
C GLY A 230 6.41 18.40 5.90
N ASP A 231 5.33 19.15 6.00
CA ASP A 231 5.29 20.62 5.81
C ASP A 231 5.71 21.43 7.05
N ARG A 232 6.37 20.80 8.01
CA ARG A 232 6.85 21.49 9.23
C ARG A 232 8.35 21.67 9.19
N GLY A 233 8.79 22.52 8.27
CA GLY A 233 10.13 23.09 8.24
C GLY A 233 10.13 24.52 8.72
#